data_35c1e3c5a2a749faf408f633a7b4b36e
#
_entry.id   35c1e3c5a2a749faf408f633a7b4b36e
#
_cell.length_a   1.000
_cell.length_b   1.000
_cell.length_c   1.000
_cell.angle_alpha   90.00
_cell.angle_beta   90.00
_cell.angle_gamma   90.00
#
_symmetry.space_group_name_H-M   'P 1'
#
loop_
_entity.id
_entity.type
_entity.pdbx_description
1 polymer ?
#
loop_
_entity_poly.entity_id
_entity_poly.type
_entity_poly.pdbx_seq_one_letter_code
_entity_poly.pdbx_strand_id
1 'polypeptide(L)'
;MAQEQKLLHLHVENTTALGAVFEACKTRVAAALNRAPDLAGQLRTTVGYDGRDLDKHLASADAVFCWDLPRDHLAERAPNLRWIHVHGAGINHWMPLSELPRQIVLTNSRGVHGERATEYVMMAILALNNRLPELVTNQRQGLWRQCFSSSLSG
;
A
#
# COMPACT_ATOMS: atom_id res chain seq x y z
N MET A 1 6.23 38.00 17.20
CA MET A 1 5.24 37.54 16.23
C MET A 1 5.51 36.07 16.00
N ALA A 2 4.65 35.19 16.50
CA ALA A 2 4.78 33.76 16.18
C ALA A 2 4.55 33.58 14.68
N GLN A 3 5.52 33.03 13.97
CA GLN A 3 5.31 32.57 12.58
C GLN A 3 4.20 31.52 12.64
N GLU A 4 3.10 31.79 11.96
CA GLU A 4 2.03 30.83 11.74
C GLU A 4 2.65 29.65 10.97
N GLN A 5 2.85 28.52 11.65
CA GLN A 5 3.51 27.36 11.06
C GLN A 5 2.59 26.82 9.97
N LYS A 6 2.98 26.97 8.70
CA LYS A 6 2.23 26.48 7.55
C LYS A 6 2.08 24.97 7.68
N LEU A 7 0.86 24.48 7.82
CA LEU A 7 0.57 23.04 7.82
C LEU A 7 0.89 22.43 6.45
N LEU A 8 1.55 21.28 6.44
CA LEU A 8 1.76 20.49 5.23
C LEU A 8 0.44 19.83 4.80
N HIS A 9 0.12 19.92 3.53
CA HIS A 9 -1.08 19.33 2.98
C HIS A 9 -0.80 17.91 2.46
N LEU A 10 -1.29 16.90 3.18
CA LEU A 10 -1.34 15.51 2.74
C LEU A 10 -2.70 15.23 2.09
N HIS A 11 -2.69 14.94 0.79
CA HIS A 11 -3.86 14.42 0.10
C HIS A 11 -3.81 12.89 0.02
N VAL A 12 -4.92 12.23 0.37
CA VAL A 12 -5.09 10.78 0.23
C VAL A 12 -6.08 10.55 -0.90
N GLU A 13 -5.63 9.93 -1.99
CA GLU A 13 -6.47 9.59 -3.14
C GLU A 13 -6.71 8.08 -3.18
N ASN A 14 -7.98 7.69 -3.08
CA ASN A 14 -8.39 6.29 -3.10
C ASN A 14 -8.88 5.89 -4.49
N THR A 15 -8.61 4.64 -4.87
CA THR A 15 -9.13 3.98 -6.06
C THR A 15 -10.11 2.90 -5.63
N THR A 16 -11.42 3.15 -5.75
CA THR A 16 -12.47 2.25 -5.23
C THR A 16 -12.47 0.89 -5.93
N ALA A 17 -12.00 0.81 -7.18
CA ALA A 17 -11.86 -0.44 -7.93
C ALA A 17 -10.92 -1.47 -7.28
N LEU A 18 -10.03 -1.05 -6.37
CA LEU A 18 -9.15 -1.95 -5.63
C LEU A 18 -9.86 -2.65 -4.46
N GLY A 19 -11.03 -2.18 -4.07
CA GLY A 19 -11.81 -2.69 -2.95
C GLY A 19 -11.50 -2.04 -1.61
N ALA A 20 -12.46 -2.10 -0.69
CA ALA A 20 -12.46 -1.38 0.58
C ALA A 20 -11.28 -1.71 1.52
N VAL A 21 -10.62 -2.86 1.34
CA VAL A 21 -9.44 -3.24 2.13
C VAL A 21 -8.25 -2.29 1.89
N PHE A 22 -8.17 -1.74 0.68
CA PHE A 22 -7.09 -0.81 0.29
C PHE A 22 -7.44 0.66 0.48
N GLU A 23 -8.68 0.98 0.88
CA GLU A 23 -9.09 2.36 1.09
C GLU A 23 -8.48 2.94 2.37
N ALA A 24 -7.80 4.07 2.23
CA ALA A 24 -7.42 4.94 3.34
C ALA A 24 -8.51 6.00 3.57
N CYS A 25 -9.66 5.56 4.07
CA CYS A 25 -10.79 6.45 4.36
C CYS A 25 -10.48 7.42 5.52
N LYS A 26 -11.29 8.46 5.67
CA LYS A 26 -11.09 9.51 6.70
C LYS A 26 -10.88 8.94 8.10
N THR A 27 -11.63 7.91 8.49
CA THR A 27 -11.51 7.28 9.81
C THR A 27 -10.18 6.55 9.98
N ARG A 28 -9.68 5.85 8.95
CA ARG A 28 -8.36 5.19 8.97
C ARG A 28 -7.22 6.21 9.01
N VAL A 29 -7.32 7.29 8.25
CA VAL A 29 -6.34 8.40 8.27
C VAL A 29 -6.31 9.03 9.67
N ALA A 30 -7.46 9.36 10.24
CA ALA A 30 -7.54 9.90 11.60
C ALA A 30 -6.95 8.94 12.64
N ALA A 31 -7.26 7.63 12.55
CA ALA A 31 -6.69 6.63 13.44
C ALA A 31 -5.16 6.49 13.30
N ALA A 32 -4.61 6.69 12.10
CA ALA A 32 -3.17 6.71 11.88
C ALA A 32 -2.52 7.94 12.52
N LEU A 33 -3.12 9.12 12.33
CA LEU A 33 -2.64 10.37 12.92
C LEU A 33 -2.70 10.37 14.46
N ASN A 34 -3.72 9.75 15.05
CA ASN A 34 -3.83 9.61 16.51
C ASN A 34 -2.67 8.79 17.11
N ARG A 35 -2.02 7.92 16.31
CA ARG A 35 -0.81 7.19 16.72
C ARG A 35 0.48 8.00 16.56
N ALA A 36 0.42 9.15 15.93
CA ALA A 36 1.54 10.05 15.68
C ALA A 36 1.12 11.51 15.94
N PRO A 37 0.82 11.88 17.20
CA PRO A 37 0.24 13.19 17.54
C PRO A 37 1.16 14.35 17.15
N ASP A 38 2.47 14.17 17.19
CA ASP A 38 3.45 15.19 16.79
C ASP A 38 3.34 15.52 15.30
N LEU A 39 2.98 14.55 14.46
CA LEU A 39 2.74 14.76 13.04
C LEU A 39 1.34 15.30 12.77
N ALA A 40 0.34 14.87 13.54
CA ALA A 40 -1.04 15.30 13.37
C ALA A 40 -1.19 16.82 13.46
N GLY A 41 -0.46 17.47 14.38
CA GLY A 41 -0.44 18.91 14.54
C GLY A 41 0.23 19.70 13.40
N GLN A 42 0.96 19.01 12.51
CA GLN A 42 1.69 19.61 11.40
C GLN A 42 1.01 19.36 10.04
N LEU A 43 -0.04 18.54 10.00
CA LEU A 43 -0.67 18.09 8.77
C LEU A 43 -2.12 18.60 8.64
N ARG A 44 -2.43 19.14 7.47
CA ARG A 44 -3.79 19.23 6.96
C ARG A 44 -4.02 18.04 6.03
N THR A 45 -5.05 17.25 6.27
CA THR A 45 -5.36 16.07 5.45
C THR A 45 -6.65 16.26 4.66
N THR A 46 -6.64 15.77 3.41
CA THR A 46 -7.83 15.63 2.57
C THR A 46 -7.91 14.21 2.01
N VAL A 47 -9.13 13.71 1.80
CA VAL A 47 -9.36 12.36 1.28
C VAL A 47 -10.28 12.46 0.08
N GLY A 48 -9.82 11.98 -1.05
CA GLY A 48 -10.52 11.90 -2.34
C GLY A 48 -10.72 10.46 -2.80
N TYR A 49 -11.54 10.29 -3.83
CA TYR A 49 -11.90 9.01 -4.42
C TYR A 49 -12.05 9.13 -5.94
N ASP A 50 -11.37 8.24 -6.67
CA ASP A 50 -11.52 8.05 -8.12
C ASP A 50 -11.33 9.34 -8.95
N GLY A 51 -10.41 10.19 -8.51
CA GLY A 51 -10.05 11.43 -9.19
C GLY A 51 -11.06 12.57 -9.04
N ARG A 52 -12.10 12.41 -8.21
CA ARG A 52 -13.06 13.49 -7.97
C ARG A 52 -12.39 14.64 -7.25
N ASP A 53 -12.51 15.86 -7.81
CA ASP A 53 -11.86 17.07 -7.29
C ASP A 53 -10.32 16.97 -7.11
N LEU A 54 -9.67 16.00 -7.76
CA LEU A 54 -8.25 15.72 -7.61
C LEU A 54 -7.39 16.97 -7.84
N ASP A 55 -7.61 17.69 -8.94
CA ASP A 55 -6.84 18.90 -9.29
C ASP A 55 -6.98 19.99 -8.23
N LYS A 56 -8.16 20.14 -7.65
CA LYS A 56 -8.39 21.08 -6.56
C LYS A 56 -7.53 20.76 -5.32
N HIS A 57 -7.33 19.48 -5.03
CA HIS A 57 -6.50 19.05 -3.92
C HIS A 57 -5.01 19.13 -4.28
N LEU A 58 -4.62 18.71 -5.50
CA LEU A 58 -3.25 18.73 -5.98
C LEU A 58 -2.66 20.15 -6.02
N ALA A 59 -3.45 21.17 -6.37
CA ALA A 59 -3.02 22.56 -6.41
C ALA A 59 -2.36 23.06 -5.12
N SER A 60 -2.67 22.44 -3.97
CA SER A 60 -2.10 22.81 -2.67
C SER A 60 -1.43 21.67 -1.93
N ALA A 61 -1.39 20.46 -2.50
CA ALA A 61 -0.79 19.29 -1.85
C ALA A 61 0.74 19.39 -1.81
N ASP A 62 1.32 19.14 -0.65
CA ASP A 62 2.76 18.96 -0.46
C ASP A 62 3.13 17.47 -0.57
N ALA A 63 2.20 16.57 -0.20
CA ALA A 63 2.34 15.13 -0.29
C ALA A 63 1.04 14.46 -0.75
N VAL A 64 1.17 13.33 -1.46
CA VAL A 64 0.04 12.49 -1.88
C VAL A 64 0.29 11.04 -1.46
N PHE A 65 -0.74 10.41 -0.89
CA PHE A 65 -0.81 8.98 -0.63
C PHE A 65 -1.85 8.38 -1.58
N CYS A 66 -1.45 7.48 -2.49
CA CYS A 66 -2.34 6.96 -3.52
C CYS A 66 -1.91 5.58 -4.01
N TRP A 67 -2.75 4.93 -4.83
CA TRP A 67 -2.33 3.80 -5.67
C TRP A 67 -1.68 4.29 -6.95
N ASP A 68 -2.36 5.14 -7.69
CA ASP A 68 -1.90 5.74 -8.92
C ASP A 68 -2.37 7.20 -9.01
N LEU A 69 -1.76 7.96 -9.90
CA LEU A 69 -2.03 9.37 -10.10
C LEU A 69 -1.79 9.72 -11.58
N PRO A 70 -2.72 10.43 -12.25
CA PRO A 70 -2.46 10.93 -13.59
C PRO A 70 -1.24 11.87 -13.61
N ARG A 71 -0.25 11.55 -14.45
CA ARG A 71 1.06 12.24 -14.49
C ARG A 71 1.10 13.39 -15.47
N ASP A 72 0.11 13.45 -16.38
CA ASP A 72 0.01 14.52 -17.38
C ASP A 72 0.02 15.88 -16.69
N HIS A 73 0.97 16.73 -17.11
CA HIS A 73 1.14 18.09 -16.56
C HIS A 73 1.22 18.15 -15.03
N LEU A 74 1.73 17.11 -14.37
CA LEU A 74 1.73 17.02 -12.91
C LEU A 74 2.48 18.19 -12.24
N ALA A 75 3.56 18.68 -12.85
CA ALA A 75 4.31 19.81 -12.31
C ALA A 75 3.46 21.10 -12.25
N GLU A 76 2.55 21.29 -13.20
CA GLU A 76 1.67 22.45 -13.28
C GLU A 76 0.45 22.30 -12.35
N ARG A 77 -0.13 21.09 -12.32
CA ARG A 77 -1.30 20.76 -11.50
C ARG A 77 -0.98 20.69 -10.01
N ALA A 78 0.24 20.29 -9.66
CA ALA A 78 0.71 20.09 -8.29
C ALA A 78 2.03 20.84 -8.00
N PRO A 79 2.05 22.17 -8.03
CA PRO A 79 3.30 22.95 -7.96
C PRO A 79 4.04 22.80 -6.62
N ASN A 80 3.32 22.45 -5.55
CA ASN A 80 3.90 22.29 -4.21
C ASN A 80 4.30 20.84 -3.91
N LEU A 81 3.92 19.88 -4.75
CA LEU A 81 4.11 18.46 -4.48
C LEU A 81 5.59 18.09 -4.44
N ARG A 82 5.99 17.44 -3.34
CA ARG A 82 7.36 16.99 -3.08
C ARG A 82 7.44 15.49 -2.82
N TRP A 83 6.35 14.87 -2.41
CA TRP A 83 6.34 13.48 -2.02
C TRP A 83 5.07 12.75 -2.49
N ILE A 84 5.26 11.60 -3.10
CA ILE A 84 4.19 10.65 -3.41
C ILE A 84 4.52 9.33 -2.70
N HIS A 85 3.57 8.81 -1.94
CA HIS A 85 3.65 7.47 -1.39
C HIS A 85 2.62 6.56 -2.04
N VAL A 86 3.12 5.54 -2.73
CA VAL A 86 2.28 4.48 -3.31
C VAL A 86 2.02 3.42 -2.24
N HIS A 87 0.76 3.22 -1.86
CA HIS A 87 0.42 2.28 -0.79
C HIS A 87 0.62 0.80 -1.19
N GLY A 88 0.86 0.51 -2.46
CA GLY A 88 1.28 -0.80 -2.94
C GLY A 88 2.76 -1.08 -2.75
N ALA A 89 3.14 -2.35 -2.66
CA ALA A 89 4.54 -2.77 -2.63
C ALA A 89 5.21 -2.68 -4.01
N GLY A 90 4.45 -2.96 -5.08
CA GLY A 90 4.91 -2.85 -6.47
C GLY A 90 4.58 -1.49 -7.08
N ILE A 91 5.47 -1.00 -7.95
CA ILE A 91 5.33 0.28 -8.64
C ILE A 91 5.44 0.15 -10.17
N ASN A 92 5.17 -1.03 -10.73
CA ASN A 92 5.31 -1.26 -12.18
C ASN A 92 4.40 -0.34 -13.01
N HIS A 93 3.22 0.00 -12.49
CA HIS A 93 2.26 0.92 -13.13
C HIS A 93 2.74 2.39 -13.10
N TRP A 94 3.78 2.69 -12.33
CA TRP A 94 4.43 4.00 -12.28
C TRP A 94 5.58 4.14 -13.29
N MET A 95 5.95 3.08 -13.99
CA MET A 95 7.04 3.12 -14.96
C MET A 95 6.58 3.70 -16.31
N PRO A 96 7.42 4.49 -17.00
CA PRO A 96 8.78 4.88 -16.60
C PRO A 96 8.78 6.07 -15.60
N LEU A 97 9.65 6.02 -14.60
CA LEU A 97 9.75 7.08 -13.58
C LEU A 97 10.27 8.42 -14.14
N SER A 98 10.82 8.42 -15.34
CA SER A 98 11.27 9.66 -16.03
C SER A 98 10.14 10.65 -16.33
N GLU A 99 8.89 10.21 -16.26
CA GLU A 99 7.70 11.06 -16.42
C GLU A 99 7.37 11.86 -15.15
N LEU A 100 7.94 11.48 -14.02
CA LEU A 100 7.76 12.23 -12.77
C LEU A 100 8.66 13.48 -12.75
N PRO A 101 8.13 14.61 -12.29
CA PRO A 101 8.95 15.81 -12.03
C PRO A 101 10.08 15.49 -11.04
N ARG A 102 11.30 15.94 -11.36
CA ARG A 102 12.53 15.60 -10.59
C ARG A 102 12.49 15.99 -9.11
N GLN A 103 11.67 16.98 -8.76
CA GLN A 103 11.50 17.44 -7.38
C GLN A 103 10.63 16.53 -6.53
N ILE A 104 9.95 15.54 -7.13
CA ILE A 104 9.04 14.62 -6.43
C ILE A 104 9.79 13.36 -6.03
N VAL A 105 9.76 13.04 -4.74
CA VAL A 105 10.25 11.78 -4.20
C VAL A 105 9.11 10.77 -4.23
N LEU A 106 9.31 9.64 -4.91
CA LEU A 106 8.37 8.52 -4.92
C LEU A 106 8.84 7.45 -3.91
N THR A 107 7.95 7.03 -3.04
CA THR A 107 8.15 5.91 -2.11
C THR A 107 7.02 4.91 -2.22
N ASN A 108 7.24 3.69 -1.75
CA ASN A 108 6.23 2.63 -1.77
C ASN A 108 6.24 1.79 -0.49
N SER A 109 5.25 0.91 -0.34
CA SER A 109 5.12 0.02 0.81
C SER A 109 5.90 -1.30 0.64
N ARG A 110 7.12 -1.24 0.08
CA ARG A 110 7.99 -2.41 -0.06
C ARG A 110 8.23 -3.08 1.29
N GLY A 111 8.09 -4.41 1.33
CA GLY A 111 8.36 -5.22 2.53
C GLY A 111 7.13 -5.54 3.38
N VAL A 112 6.01 -4.81 3.25
CA VAL A 112 4.81 -5.01 4.09
C VAL A 112 4.22 -6.43 4.03
N HIS A 113 4.49 -7.17 2.96
CA HIS A 113 3.99 -8.54 2.77
C HIS A 113 5.02 -9.61 3.16
N GLY A 114 6.23 -9.22 3.56
CA GLY A 114 7.35 -10.16 3.75
C GLY A 114 7.05 -11.26 4.75
N GLU A 115 6.65 -10.91 5.96
CA GLU A 115 6.34 -11.86 7.02
C GLU A 115 5.23 -12.84 6.61
N ARG A 116 4.08 -12.30 6.18
CA ARG A 116 2.94 -13.13 5.78
C ARG A 116 3.23 -14.01 4.57
N ALA A 117 3.98 -13.49 3.59
CA ALA A 117 4.40 -14.27 2.43
C ALA A 117 5.34 -15.42 2.85
N THR A 118 6.25 -15.16 3.78
CA THR A 118 7.16 -16.19 4.32
C THR A 118 6.38 -17.28 5.03
N GLU A 119 5.45 -16.95 5.91
CA GLU A 119 4.58 -17.92 6.59
C GLU A 119 3.81 -18.78 5.58
N TYR A 120 3.22 -18.16 4.55
CA TYR A 120 2.49 -18.87 3.51
C TYR A 120 3.39 -19.84 2.73
N VAL A 121 4.58 -19.40 2.34
CA VAL A 121 5.55 -20.23 1.63
C VAL A 121 6.00 -21.40 2.50
N MET A 122 6.31 -21.16 3.77
CA MET A 122 6.67 -22.22 4.71
C MET A 122 5.54 -23.23 4.89
N MET A 123 4.31 -22.77 5.06
CA MET A 123 3.12 -23.62 5.11
C MET A 123 3.01 -24.51 3.86
N ALA A 124 3.17 -23.91 2.67
CA ALA A 124 3.06 -24.61 1.40
C ALA A 124 4.16 -25.69 1.25
N ILE A 125 5.41 -25.33 1.57
CA ILE A 125 6.55 -26.27 1.53
C ILE A 125 6.29 -27.46 2.49
N LEU A 126 5.91 -27.19 3.73
CA LEU A 126 5.62 -28.23 4.71
C LEU A 126 4.43 -29.10 4.30
N ALA A 127 3.38 -28.51 3.74
CA ALA A 127 2.22 -29.23 3.24
C ALA A 127 2.59 -30.18 2.08
N LEU A 128 3.39 -29.71 1.14
CA LEU A 128 3.84 -30.52 0.00
C LEU A 128 4.82 -31.62 0.47
N ASN A 129 5.79 -31.28 1.30
CA ASN A 129 6.75 -32.25 1.84
C ASN A 129 6.05 -33.38 2.59
N ASN A 130 5.02 -33.07 3.39
CA ASN A 130 4.24 -34.04 4.13
C ASN A 130 3.09 -34.66 3.32
N ARG A 131 3.05 -34.49 2.02
CA ARG A 131 2.04 -35.06 1.10
C ARG A 131 0.59 -34.74 1.52
N LEU A 132 0.37 -33.56 2.13
CA LEU A 132 -0.95 -33.15 2.62
C LEU A 132 -2.07 -33.25 1.58
N PRO A 133 -1.88 -32.87 0.29
CA PRO A 133 -2.91 -33.03 -0.74
C PRO A 133 -3.36 -34.48 -0.93
N GLU A 134 -2.42 -35.41 -0.88
CA GLU A 134 -2.72 -36.85 -0.98
C GLU A 134 -3.46 -37.35 0.26
N LEU A 135 -3.01 -36.96 1.46
CA LEU A 135 -3.67 -37.31 2.72
C LEU A 135 -5.13 -36.81 2.75
N VAL A 136 -5.37 -35.57 2.33
CA VAL A 136 -6.72 -34.99 2.25
C VAL A 136 -7.59 -35.75 1.23
N THR A 137 -7.01 -36.14 0.09
CA THR A 137 -7.73 -36.91 -0.94
C THR A 137 -8.13 -38.30 -0.39
N ASN A 138 -7.19 -39.00 0.25
CA ASN A 138 -7.43 -40.30 0.86
C ASN A 138 -8.50 -40.20 1.98
N GLN A 139 -8.42 -39.15 2.82
CA GLN A 139 -9.40 -38.92 3.86
C GLN A 139 -10.82 -38.73 3.29
N ARG A 140 -10.98 -37.98 2.22
CA ARG A 140 -12.29 -37.77 1.56
C ARG A 140 -12.86 -39.05 0.97
N GLN A 141 -11.99 -39.98 0.59
CA GLN A 141 -12.36 -41.30 0.06
C GLN A 141 -12.53 -42.38 1.14
N GLY A 142 -12.31 -42.06 2.41
CA GLY A 142 -12.31 -43.02 3.51
C GLY A 142 -11.15 -44.03 3.42
N LEU A 143 -10.07 -43.71 2.70
CA LEU A 143 -8.93 -44.59 2.50
C LEU A 143 -7.84 -44.31 3.54
N TRP A 144 -7.45 -45.35 4.27
CA TRP A 144 -6.27 -45.30 5.13
C TRP A 144 -5.04 -45.77 4.33
N ARG A 145 -4.18 -44.81 3.92
CA ARG A 145 -2.89 -45.07 3.30
C ARG A 145 -1.81 -44.34 4.08
N GLN A 146 -0.79 -45.07 4.50
CA GLN A 146 0.39 -44.46 5.12
C GLN A 146 1.19 -43.70 4.06
N CYS A 147 1.45 -42.44 4.33
CA CYS A 147 2.30 -41.58 3.52
C CYS A 147 3.50 -41.15 4.38
N PHE A 148 4.68 -41.53 3.96
CA PHE A 148 5.92 -41.14 4.67
C PHE A 148 6.58 -39.96 3.92
N SER A 149 7.16 -39.07 4.71
CA SER A 149 8.01 -37.96 4.24
C SER A 149 9.26 -37.90 5.09
N SER A 150 10.34 -37.33 4.56
CA SER A 150 11.53 -36.98 5.34
C SER A 150 11.39 -35.61 5.97
N SER A 151 12.21 -35.29 6.97
CA SER A 151 12.35 -33.92 7.46
C SER A 151 12.99 -33.04 6.38
N LEU A 152 12.71 -31.72 6.41
CA LEU A 152 13.33 -30.75 5.48
C LEU A 152 14.81 -30.53 5.78
N SER A 153 15.27 -30.89 6.96
CA SER A 153 16.67 -30.74 7.39
C SER A 153 17.58 -31.90 6.98
N GLY A 154 17.05 -32.89 6.30
CA GLY A 154 17.81 -34.08 5.86
C GLY A 154 17.84 -35.19 6.89
#